data_b02f7f758e59aa26f5ea1c24bda01988
#
_entry.id   b02f7f758e59aa26f5ea1c24bda01988
#
_cell.length_a   1.000
_cell.length_b   1.000
_cell.length_c   1.000
_cell.angle_alpha   90.00
_cell.angle_beta   90.00
_cell.angle_gamma   90.00
#
_symmetry.space_group_name_H-M   'P 1'
#
loop_
_entity.id
_entity.type
_entity.pdbx_description
1 polymer ?
#
loop_
_entity_poly.entity_id
_entity_poly.type
_entity_poly.pdbx_seq_one_letter_code
_entity_poly.pdbx_strand_id
1 'polypeptide(L)'
;MSTLRESAYWQELWRERLPLSAAALGTGFSISLNMFIASVFVPAMQAEFGWTGAQISIAGSFGLIGLFTFPLAGRLADRFGSRRVMLGGVAAIPGCYLLYSFQSGALWQYYSIQALWSLFAVLWSATVLGRIAAGRLTLARGFGIALLLSAPAAIGAIAAPLLSELIDSEGWRNGYRALAAVSLGAGVIAAAFLPSQESAHATPLDQRPDREAMRAIFRSRAFRILASAMLLCNFGTIITGLQFAPMLLNRGTDPARVGGYLSAYAIAVIVGRFTIGLSLDRFSTRYVAALGMGLPALGFALIAGAEAATWAMLAGVALLGISQGAEGDIAGYVGAQFLGPGLFSTTFGLITATTSLAGFIGSVASGIVLNEGGGFGPFLAFLAVTTATGAALFLLLPRTPHSRSTNAPADT
;
A
#
# COMPACT_ATOMS: atom_id res chain seq x y z
N MET A 1 10.31 -35.01 12.73
CA MET A 1 9.28 -34.41 11.87
C MET A 1 9.51 -32.93 11.55
N SER A 2 10.13 -32.12 12.40
CA SER A 2 10.42 -30.69 12.16
C SER A 2 11.44 -30.47 11.02
N THR A 3 12.53 -31.19 11.01
CA THR A 3 13.62 -31.06 10.01
C THR A 3 13.19 -31.44 8.57
N LEU A 4 12.33 -32.44 8.41
CA LEU A 4 11.80 -32.84 7.09
C LEU A 4 10.83 -31.79 6.52
N ARG A 5 10.03 -31.17 7.39
CA ARG A 5 9.10 -30.10 6.99
C ARG A 5 9.84 -28.81 6.64
N GLU A 6 10.93 -28.55 7.36
CA GLU A 6 11.82 -27.41 7.11
C GLU A 6 12.58 -27.57 5.80
N SER A 7 13.10 -28.77 5.50
CA SER A 7 13.74 -29.07 4.22
C SER A 7 12.77 -28.94 3.03
N ALA A 8 11.52 -29.41 3.16
CA ALA A 8 10.51 -29.32 2.14
C ALA A 8 10.10 -27.86 1.86
N TYR A 9 10.04 -26.99 2.89
CA TYR A 9 9.78 -25.57 2.78
C TYR A 9 10.84 -24.86 1.92
N TRP A 10 12.11 -25.09 2.21
CA TRP A 10 13.21 -24.51 1.45
C TRP A 10 13.33 -25.07 0.04
N GLN A 11 13.03 -26.33 -0.16
CA GLN A 11 12.98 -26.96 -1.49
C GLN A 11 11.88 -26.36 -2.35
N GLU A 12 10.70 -26.08 -1.78
CA GLU A 12 9.60 -25.42 -2.49
C GLU A 12 10.01 -24.02 -2.96
N LEU A 13 10.62 -23.20 -2.09
CA LEU A 13 11.11 -21.88 -2.43
C LEU A 13 12.21 -21.93 -3.51
N TRP A 14 13.12 -22.87 -3.40
CA TRP A 14 14.20 -23.00 -4.37
C TRP A 14 13.69 -23.43 -5.75
N ARG A 15 12.70 -24.32 -5.81
CA ARG A 15 12.06 -24.73 -7.04
C ARG A 15 11.32 -23.60 -7.74
N GLU A 16 10.62 -22.77 -6.96
CA GLU A 16 9.79 -21.69 -7.49
C GLU A 16 10.53 -20.32 -7.49
N ARG A 17 11.87 -20.30 -7.29
CA ARG A 17 12.63 -19.06 -7.15
C ARG A 17 12.52 -18.11 -8.35
N LEU A 18 12.54 -18.63 -9.58
CA LEU A 18 12.46 -17.79 -10.78
C LEU A 18 11.09 -17.11 -10.94
N PRO A 19 9.95 -17.86 -10.90
CA PRO A 19 8.63 -17.22 -10.89
C PRO A 19 8.42 -16.24 -9.74
N LEU A 20 8.91 -16.58 -8.54
CA LEU A 20 8.78 -15.70 -7.37
C LEU A 20 9.62 -14.42 -7.51
N SER A 21 10.87 -14.53 -7.96
CA SER A 21 11.73 -13.37 -8.19
C SER A 21 11.17 -12.47 -9.30
N ALA A 22 10.64 -13.08 -10.38
CA ALA A 22 9.98 -12.33 -11.45
C ALA A 22 8.71 -11.61 -10.94
N ALA A 23 7.89 -12.30 -10.14
CA ALA A 23 6.70 -11.71 -9.55
C ALA A 23 7.07 -10.60 -8.52
N ALA A 24 8.13 -10.78 -7.74
CA ALA A 24 8.63 -9.76 -6.81
C ALA A 24 9.18 -8.54 -7.56
N LEU A 25 9.99 -8.74 -8.59
CA LEU A 25 10.46 -7.65 -9.46
C LEU A 25 9.28 -6.92 -10.09
N GLY A 26 8.34 -7.65 -10.66
CA GLY A 26 7.13 -7.09 -11.24
C GLY A 26 6.31 -6.30 -10.21
N THR A 27 6.10 -6.84 -9.01
CA THR A 27 5.36 -6.14 -7.96
C THR A 27 6.12 -4.91 -7.48
N GLY A 28 7.45 -4.98 -7.43
CA GLY A 28 8.32 -3.87 -7.03
C GLY A 28 8.16 -2.63 -7.91
N PHE A 29 7.94 -2.80 -9.21
CA PHE A 29 7.71 -1.71 -10.18
C PHE A 29 6.22 -1.50 -10.53
N SER A 30 5.31 -2.09 -9.77
CA SER A 30 3.86 -1.96 -9.96
C SER A 30 3.32 -0.59 -9.54
N ILE A 31 2.00 -0.41 -9.68
CA ILE A 31 1.28 0.77 -9.18
C ILE A 31 1.63 1.12 -7.73
N SER A 32 1.98 0.13 -6.91
CA SER A 32 2.31 0.34 -5.48
C SER A 32 3.62 1.09 -5.26
N LEU A 33 4.57 1.07 -6.22
CA LEU A 33 5.81 1.84 -6.13
C LEU A 33 5.54 3.34 -6.02
N ASN A 34 4.50 3.81 -6.71
CA ASN A 34 4.17 5.23 -6.74
C ASN A 34 3.93 5.83 -5.34
N MET A 35 3.46 5.03 -4.38
CA MET A 35 3.29 5.47 -3.00
C MET A 35 4.61 5.91 -2.32
N PHE A 36 5.73 5.39 -2.78
CA PHE A 36 7.06 5.67 -2.20
C PHE A 36 7.83 6.76 -2.95
N ILE A 37 7.48 7.04 -4.21
CA ILE A 37 8.28 7.92 -5.07
C ILE A 37 7.52 9.15 -5.60
N ALA A 38 6.17 9.14 -5.66
CA ALA A 38 5.42 10.20 -6.32
C ALA A 38 5.64 11.58 -5.67
N SER A 39 5.76 11.64 -4.35
CA SER A 39 5.94 12.89 -3.62
C SER A 39 7.27 13.60 -3.94
N VAL A 40 8.30 12.87 -4.39
CA VAL A 40 9.61 13.45 -4.74
C VAL A 40 9.52 14.46 -5.89
N PHE A 41 8.58 14.25 -6.82
CA PHE A 41 8.36 15.12 -7.98
C PHE A 41 7.59 16.39 -7.65
N VAL A 42 6.78 16.36 -6.58
CA VAL A 42 5.82 17.42 -6.26
C VAL A 42 6.49 18.78 -6.05
N PRO A 43 7.58 18.93 -5.26
CA PRO A 43 8.20 20.23 -5.03
C PRO A 43 8.72 20.88 -6.32
N ALA A 44 9.33 20.09 -7.20
CA ALA A 44 9.86 20.60 -8.48
C ALA A 44 8.74 21.05 -9.43
N MET A 45 7.63 20.30 -9.50
CA MET A 45 6.46 20.69 -10.28
C MET A 45 5.77 21.94 -9.71
N GLN A 46 5.69 22.05 -8.38
CA GLN A 46 5.15 23.24 -7.72
C GLN A 46 5.99 24.48 -7.99
N ALA A 47 7.32 24.34 -7.94
CA ALA A 47 8.23 25.45 -8.23
C ALA A 47 8.13 25.93 -9.69
N GLU A 48 7.94 25.02 -10.64
CA GLU A 48 7.85 25.37 -12.06
C GLU A 48 6.48 25.90 -12.47
N PHE A 49 5.39 25.29 -11.99
CA PHE A 49 4.04 25.58 -12.47
C PHE A 49 3.24 26.47 -11.51
N GLY A 50 3.75 26.77 -10.32
CA GLY A 50 3.02 27.53 -9.32
C GLY A 50 1.82 26.79 -8.72
N TRP A 51 1.76 25.47 -8.84
CA TRP A 51 0.63 24.70 -8.31
C TRP A 51 0.60 24.71 -6.79
N THR A 52 -0.59 24.86 -6.24
CA THR A 52 -0.81 24.78 -4.80
C THR A 52 -0.82 23.32 -4.32
N GLY A 53 -0.51 23.12 -3.02
CA GLY A 53 -0.64 21.80 -2.39
C GLY A 53 -2.07 21.25 -2.49
N ALA A 54 -3.09 22.13 -2.46
CA ALA A 54 -4.49 21.76 -2.66
C ALA A 54 -4.75 21.18 -4.04
N GLN A 55 -4.25 21.81 -5.10
CA GLN A 55 -4.40 21.33 -6.48
C GLN A 55 -3.76 19.96 -6.67
N ILE A 56 -2.59 19.73 -6.10
CA ILE A 56 -1.93 18.41 -6.16
C ILE A 56 -2.70 17.37 -5.35
N SER A 57 -3.23 17.74 -4.18
CA SER A 57 -4.00 16.82 -3.34
C SER A 57 -5.26 16.30 -4.01
N ILE A 58 -5.91 17.11 -4.87
CA ILE A 58 -7.09 16.68 -5.66
C ILE A 58 -6.77 15.45 -6.51
N ALA A 59 -5.54 15.31 -6.99
CA ALA A 59 -5.14 14.13 -7.75
C ALA A 59 -5.29 12.82 -6.96
N GLY A 60 -5.11 12.85 -5.63
CA GLY A 60 -5.36 11.69 -4.77
C GLY A 60 -6.81 11.19 -4.80
N SER A 61 -7.77 12.07 -5.14
CA SER A 61 -9.19 11.71 -5.26
C SER A 61 -9.46 10.69 -6.36
N PHE A 62 -8.64 10.65 -7.40
CA PHE A 62 -8.75 9.65 -8.47
C PHE A 62 -8.50 8.22 -7.99
N GLY A 63 -7.92 8.03 -6.80
CA GLY A 63 -7.81 6.73 -6.15
C GLY A 63 -9.15 6.01 -5.95
N LEU A 64 -10.28 6.75 -5.91
CA LEU A 64 -11.63 6.16 -5.88
C LEU A 64 -11.94 5.30 -7.13
N ILE A 65 -11.35 5.59 -8.27
CA ILE A 65 -11.49 4.76 -9.48
C ILE A 65 -11.03 3.32 -9.19
N GLY A 66 -10.07 3.16 -8.28
CA GLY A 66 -9.57 1.86 -7.81
C GLY A 66 -10.66 0.94 -7.28
N LEU A 67 -11.75 1.48 -6.70
CA LEU A 67 -12.88 0.67 -6.22
C LEU A 67 -13.46 -0.22 -7.32
N PHE A 68 -13.45 0.24 -8.55
CA PHE A 68 -13.99 -0.47 -9.72
C PHE A 68 -12.90 -1.21 -10.48
N THR A 69 -11.71 -0.63 -10.58
CA THR A 69 -10.64 -1.16 -11.43
C THR A 69 -9.88 -2.32 -10.78
N PHE A 70 -9.68 -2.35 -9.47
CA PHE A 70 -9.05 -3.50 -8.79
C PHE A 70 -9.85 -4.80 -8.94
N PRO A 71 -11.18 -4.85 -8.69
CA PRO A 71 -11.98 -6.05 -8.96
C PRO A 71 -11.97 -6.45 -10.44
N LEU A 72 -11.96 -5.46 -11.36
CA LEU A 72 -11.90 -5.72 -12.79
C LEU A 72 -10.55 -6.35 -13.18
N ALA A 73 -9.44 -5.83 -12.70
CA ALA A 73 -8.11 -6.38 -12.96
C ALA A 73 -7.97 -7.82 -12.43
N GLY A 74 -8.54 -8.10 -11.24
CA GLY A 74 -8.63 -9.46 -10.71
C GLY A 74 -9.36 -10.40 -11.66
N ARG A 75 -10.56 -10.03 -12.15
CA ARG A 75 -11.34 -10.82 -13.11
C ARG A 75 -10.62 -11.01 -14.46
N LEU A 76 -9.95 -9.98 -14.94
CA LEU A 76 -9.14 -10.09 -16.15
C LEU A 76 -7.99 -11.08 -15.96
N ALA A 77 -7.33 -11.05 -14.79
CA ALA A 77 -6.28 -11.99 -14.46
C ALA A 77 -6.82 -13.44 -14.33
N ASP A 78 -8.05 -13.61 -13.81
CA ASP A 78 -8.73 -14.93 -13.78
C ASP A 78 -8.98 -15.47 -15.18
N ARG A 79 -9.39 -14.60 -16.11
CA ARG A 79 -9.80 -15.01 -17.46
C ARG A 79 -8.62 -15.17 -18.42
N PHE A 80 -7.63 -14.26 -18.33
CA PHE A 80 -6.56 -14.16 -19.31
C PHE A 80 -5.18 -14.58 -18.77
N GLY A 81 -5.07 -14.82 -17.45
CA GLY A 81 -3.83 -15.10 -16.73
C GLY A 81 -3.07 -13.81 -16.34
N SER A 82 -2.35 -13.87 -15.20
CA SER A 82 -1.66 -12.72 -14.62
C SER A 82 -0.62 -12.10 -15.55
N ARG A 83 0.12 -12.93 -16.30
CA ARG A 83 1.15 -12.46 -17.24
C ARG A 83 0.57 -11.55 -18.33
N ARG A 84 -0.54 -11.94 -18.98
CA ARG A 84 -1.15 -11.14 -20.06
C ARG A 84 -1.74 -9.84 -19.53
N VAL A 85 -2.39 -9.89 -18.39
CA VAL A 85 -2.97 -8.69 -17.77
C VAL A 85 -1.87 -7.72 -17.34
N MET A 86 -0.80 -8.22 -16.73
CA MET A 86 0.36 -7.41 -16.36
C MET A 86 0.98 -6.70 -17.57
N LEU A 87 1.06 -7.33 -18.76
CA LEU A 87 1.59 -6.68 -19.96
C LEU A 87 0.83 -5.40 -20.34
N GLY A 88 -0.49 -5.35 -20.11
CA GLY A 88 -1.27 -4.11 -20.25
C GLY A 88 -0.79 -3.02 -19.29
N GLY A 89 -0.49 -3.39 -18.04
CA GLY A 89 0.07 -2.47 -17.05
C GLY A 89 1.52 -2.07 -17.33
N VAL A 90 2.33 -2.99 -17.91
CA VAL A 90 3.70 -2.70 -18.36
C VAL A 90 3.73 -1.67 -19.49
N ALA A 91 2.69 -1.58 -20.30
CA ALA A 91 2.53 -0.48 -21.26
C ALA A 91 1.99 0.80 -20.58
N ALA A 92 1.04 0.66 -19.67
CA ALA A 92 0.32 1.78 -19.05
C ALA A 92 1.19 2.59 -18.08
N ILE A 93 1.92 1.95 -17.15
CA ILE A 93 2.70 2.64 -16.13
C ILE A 93 3.84 3.49 -16.76
N PRO A 94 4.74 2.91 -17.60
CA PRO A 94 5.75 3.71 -18.30
C PRO A 94 5.13 4.78 -19.20
N GLY A 95 4.00 4.47 -19.86
CA GLY A 95 3.26 5.44 -20.68
C GLY A 95 2.80 6.64 -19.87
N CYS A 96 2.23 6.43 -18.67
CA CYS A 96 1.85 7.51 -17.76
C CYS A 96 3.07 8.32 -17.28
N TYR A 97 4.18 7.67 -16.95
CA TYR A 97 5.42 8.39 -16.59
C TYR A 97 5.92 9.26 -17.74
N LEU A 98 5.90 8.75 -18.97
CA LEU A 98 6.23 9.57 -20.15
C LEU A 98 5.26 10.75 -20.32
N LEU A 99 3.96 10.54 -20.17
CA LEU A 99 2.98 11.62 -20.22
C LEU A 99 3.23 12.68 -19.14
N TYR A 100 3.59 12.28 -17.92
CA TYR A 100 4.02 13.22 -16.88
C TYR A 100 5.24 14.03 -17.32
N SER A 101 6.21 13.46 -18.02
CA SER A 101 7.40 14.20 -18.49
C SER A 101 7.09 15.29 -19.52
N PHE A 102 5.91 15.21 -20.18
CA PHE A 102 5.45 16.19 -21.16
C PHE A 102 4.47 17.23 -20.58
N GLN A 103 4.33 17.31 -19.27
CA GLN A 103 3.48 18.30 -18.60
C GLN A 103 3.84 19.72 -19.01
N SER A 104 2.82 20.50 -19.39
CA SER A 104 2.93 21.92 -19.79
C SER A 104 2.49 22.90 -18.69
N GLY A 105 2.07 22.41 -17.51
CA GLY A 105 1.56 23.21 -16.41
C GLY A 105 0.04 23.34 -16.36
N ALA A 106 -0.69 22.81 -17.35
CA ALA A 106 -2.14 22.81 -17.31
C ALA A 106 -2.65 21.70 -16.34
N LEU A 107 -3.40 22.06 -15.32
CA LEU A 107 -3.94 21.14 -14.31
C LEU A 107 -4.78 20.01 -14.91
N TRP A 108 -5.54 20.31 -16.00
CA TRP A 108 -6.34 19.28 -16.65
C TRP A 108 -5.48 18.13 -17.21
N GLN A 109 -4.25 18.42 -17.71
CA GLN A 109 -3.32 17.38 -18.14
C GLN A 109 -2.92 16.49 -16.96
N TYR A 110 -2.55 17.10 -15.83
CA TYR A 110 -2.16 16.38 -14.62
C TYR A 110 -3.29 15.45 -14.14
N TYR A 111 -4.51 15.96 -14.05
CA TYR A 111 -5.67 15.18 -13.63
C TYR A 111 -6.04 14.09 -14.63
N SER A 112 -5.92 14.37 -15.93
CA SER A 112 -6.18 13.35 -16.97
C SER A 112 -5.19 12.20 -16.89
N ILE A 113 -3.90 12.48 -16.69
CA ILE A 113 -2.88 11.45 -16.51
C ILE A 113 -3.15 10.67 -15.22
N GLN A 114 -3.54 11.33 -14.15
CA GLN A 114 -3.90 10.66 -12.88
C GLN A 114 -5.13 9.76 -13.02
N ALA A 115 -6.12 10.16 -13.83
CA ALA A 115 -7.26 9.33 -14.16
C ALA A 115 -6.85 8.09 -14.98
N LEU A 116 -6.00 8.27 -16.00
CA LEU A 116 -5.43 7.16 -16.79
C LEU A 116 -4.61 6.21 -15.91
N TRP A 117 -3.79 6.75 -15.01
CA TRP A 117 -3.06 5.98 -14.01
C TRP A 117 -4.02 5.11 -13.19
N SER A 118 -5.06 5.69 -12.63
CA SER A 118 -6.02 4.98 -11.78
C SER A 118 -6.84 3.94 -12.54
N LEU A 119 -7.04 4.13 -13.85
CA LEU A 119 -7.73 3.17 -14.71
C LEU A 119 -6.86 1.98 -15.10
N PHE A 120 -5.62 2.21 -15.48
CA PHE A 120 -4.81 1.21 -16.17
C PHE A 120 -3.63 0.67 -15.37
N ALA A 121 -3.03 1.44 -14.45
CA ALA A 121 -1.89 0.99 -13.68
C ALA A 121 -2.22 -0.20 -12.77
N VAL A 122 -3.50 -0.37 -12.40
CA VAL A 122 -4.00 -1.51 -11.62
C VAL A 122 -3.77 -2.86 -12.31
N LEU A 123 -3.66 -2.88 -13.64
CA LEU A 123 -3.34 -4.10 -14.39
C LEU A 123 -1.95 -4.65 -14.05
N TRP A 124 -1.10 -3.80 -13.52
CA TRP A 124 0.20 -4.18 -12.95
C TRP A 124 0.19 -3.90 -11.45
N SER A 125 -0.40 -4.78 -10.70
CA SER A 125 -0.58 -4.67 -9.26
C SER A 125 -0.32 -5.98 -8.52
N ALA A 126 -0.17 -5.88 -7.21
CA ALA A 126 -0.09 -7.04 -6.33
C ALA A 126 -1.35 -7.94 -6.40
N THR A 127 -2.52 -7.38 -6.71
CA THR A 127 -3.76 -8.14 -6.93
C THR A 127 -3.62 -9.12 -8.09
N VAL A 128 -2.95 -8.72 -9.16
CA VAL A 128 -2.69 -9.54 -10.34
C VAL A 128 -1.54 -10.53 -10.09
N LEU A 129 -0.42 -10.06 -9.54
CA LEU A 129 0.80 -10.87 -9.38
C LEU A 129 0.82 -11.75 -8.14
N GLY A 130 0.11 -11.38 -7.08
CA GLY A 130 0.03 -12.15 -5.83
C GLY A 130 -0.54 -13.57 -6.01
N ARG A 131 -1.33 -13.76 -7.08
CA ARG A 131 -1.86 -15.08 -7.46
C ARG A 131 -0.77 -16.10 -7.77
N ILE A 132 0.38 -15.65 -8.26
CA ILE A 132 1.52 -16.52 -8.58
C ILE A 132 2.05 -17.16 -7.30
N ALA A 133 2.27 -16.37 -6.25
CA ALA A 133 2.67 -16.92 -4.95
C ALA A 133 1.56 -17.77 -4.33
N ALA A 134 0.30 -17.32 -4.42
CA ALA A 134 -0.84 -18.03 -3.86
C ALA A 134 -1.12 -19.37 -4.53
N GLY A 135 -0.88 -19.50 -5.84
CA GLY A 135 -1.17 -20.71 -6.61
C GLY A 135 -0.01 -21.71 -6.70
N ARG A 136 1.23 -21.26 -6.50
CA ARG A 136 2.43 -22.11 -6.65
C ARG A 136 3.04 -22.57 -5.33
N LEU A 137 2.77 -21.84 -4.24
CA LEU A 137 3.29 -22.16 -2.92
C LEU A 137 2.19 -22.74 -2.03
N THR A 138 2.55 -23.78 -1.30
CA THR A 138 1.70 -24.40 -0.29
C THR A 138 2.27 -24.22 1.11
N LEU A 139 3.52 -24.63 1.33
CA LEU A 139 4.19 -24.50 2.63
C LEU A 139 4.73 -23.09 2.86
N ALA A 140 5.32 -22.48 1.82
CA ALA A 140 5.95 -21.15 1.89
C ALA A 140 5.05 -20.01 1.36
N ARG A 141 3.74 -20.23 1.26
CA ARG A 141 2.77 -19.28 0.68
C ARG A 141 2.81 -17.92 1.37
N GLY A 142 2.82 -17.91 2.71
CA GLY A 142 2.87 -16.67 3.49
C GLY A 142 4.14 -15.86 3.20
N PHE A 143 5.29 -16.52 3.16
CA PHE A 143 6.56 -15.87 2.81
C PHE A 143 6.55 -15.32 1.38
N GLY A 144 6.05 -16.08 0.41
CA GLY A 144 5.95 -15.63 -0.98
C GLY A 144 5.08 -14.38 -1.12
N ILE A 145 3.92 -14.34 -0.46
CA ILE A 145 3.04 -13.17 -0.46
C ILE A 145 3.71 -11.98 0.22
N ALA A 146 4.34 -12.19 1.39
CA ALA A 146 5.05 -11.13 2.11
C ALA A 146 6.20 -10.54 1.27
N LEU A 147 6.96 -11.39 0.56
CA LEU A 147 8.02 -10.97 -0.35
C LEU A 147 7.48 -10.05 -1.45
N LEU A 148 6.40 -10.46 -2.13
CA LEU A 148 5.78 -9.67 -3.19
C LEU A 148 5.27 -8.32 -2.68
N LEU A 149 4.59 -8.31 -1.54
CA LEU A 149 4.01 -7.10 -0.98
C LEU A 149 5.06 -6.15 -0.37
N SER A 150 6.25 -6.65 -0.04
CA SER A 150 7.38 -5.83 0.43
C SER A 150 8.24 -5.28 -0.72
N ALA A 151 8.16 -5.85 -1.91
CA ALA A 151 9.00 -5.47 -3.04
C ALA A 151 8.85 -3.99 -3.46
N PRO A 152 7.66 -3.37 -3.52
CA PRO A 152 7.54 -1.94 -3.82
C PRO A 152 8.24 -1.05 -2.81
N ALA A 153 8.18 -1.39 -1.52
CA ALA A 153 8.87 -0.65 -0.47
C ALA A 153 10.40 -0.80 -0.60
N ALA A 154 10.90 -2.00 -0.90
CA ALA A 154 12.32 -2.23 -1.10
C ALA A 154 12.87 -1.45 -2.30
N ILE A 155 12.15 -1.46 -3.44
CA ILE A 155 12.50 -0.65 -4.61
C ILE A 155 12.39 0.84 -4.28
N GLY A 156 11.31 1.27 -3.60
CA GLY A 156 11.10 2.66 -3.21
C GLY A 156 12.18 3.22 -2.30
N ALA A 157 12.69 2.41 -1.36
CA ALA A 157 13.79 2.79 -0.47
C ALA A 157 15.07 3.16 -1.23
N ILE A 158 15.31 2.51 -2.36
CA ILE A 158 16.46 2.78 -3.23
C ILE A 158 16.13 3.88 -4.25
N ALA A 159 14.95 3.82 -4.85
CA ALA A 159 14.55 4.71 -5.92
C ALA A 159 14.33 6.16 -5.45
N ALA A 160 13.80 6.38 -4.25
CA ALA A 160 13.49 7.73 -3.78
C ALA A 160 14.71 8.64 -3.67
N PRO A 161 15.85 8.27 -3.03
CA PRO A 161 17.02 9.12 -2.99
C PRO A 161 17.66 9.30 -4.37
N LEU A 162 17.71 8.24 -5.21
CA LEU A 162 18.26 8.34 -6.56
C LEU A 162 17.44 9.28 -7.45
N LEU A 163 16.11 9.25 -7.32
CA LEU A 163 15.23 10.17 -8.02
C LEU A 163 15.37 11.59 -7.52
N SER A 164 15.52 11.80 -6.21
CA SER A 164 15.75 13.12 -5.63
C SER A 164 17.01 13.74 -6.23
N GLU A 165 18.14 13.00 -6.24
CA GLU A 165 19.39 13.44 -6.82
C GLU A 165 19.29 13.70 -8.33
N LEU A 166 18.61 12.82 -9.08
CA LEU A 166 18.39 13.00 -10.52
C LEU A 166 17.52 14.22 -10.82
N ILE A 167 16.48 14.48 -10.02
CA ILE A 167 15.62 15.64 -10.17
C ILE A 167 16.37 16.93 -9.90
N ASP A 168 17.22 16.95 -8.88
CA ASP A 168 18.01 18.11 -8.51
C ASP A 168 19.08 18.43 -9.57
N SER A 169 19.68 17.41 -10.21
CA SER A 169 20.73 17.59 -11.21
C SER A 169 20.23 17.80 -12.64
N GLU A 170 19.18 17.06 -13.06
CA GLU A 170 18.73 17.01 -14.47
C GLU A 170 17.25 17.40 -14.65
N GLY A 171 16.58 17.71 -13.56
CA GLY A 171 15.17 18.12 -13.55
C GLY A 171 14.17 16.95 -13.53
N TRP A 172 12.99 17.25 -13.03
CA TRP A 172 11.92 16.26 -12.78
C TRP A 172 11.41 15.56 -14.06
N ARG A 173 11.49 16.20 -15.22
CA ARG A 173 11.12 15.57 -16.50
C ARG A 173 12.01 14.37 -16.83
N ASN A 174 13.32 14.51 -16.61
CA ASN A 174 14.26 13.41 -16.81
C ASN A 174 14.06 12.32 -15.75
N GLY A 175 13.70 12.68 -14.51
CA GLY A 175 13.26 11.73 -13.50
C GLY A 175 12.10 10.84 -13.94
N TYR A 176 11.05 11.42 -14.53
CA TYR A 176 9.94 10.63 -15.09
C TYR A 176 10.33 9.78 -16.31
N ARG A 177 11.21 10.28 -17.19
CA ARG A 177 11.73 9.51 -18.32
C ARG A 177 12.56 8.32 -17.85
N ALA A 178 13.39 8.50 -16.84
CA ALA A 178 14.17 7.43 -16.23
C ALA A 178 13.25 6.36 -15.60
N LEU A 179 12.21 6.78 -14.85
CA LEU A 179 11.21 5.87 -14.32
C LEU A 179 10.49 5.09 -15.42
N ALA A 180 10.11 5.74 -16.51
CA ALA A 180 9.48 5.08 -17.65
C ALA A 180 10.39 4.00 -18.24
N ALA A 181 11.67 4.31 -18.47
CA ALA A 181 12.62 3.36 -19.04
C ALA A 181 12.89 2.18 -18.09
N VAL A 182 13.16 2.46 -16.81
CA VAL A 182 13.49 1.43 -15.81
C VAL A 182 12.28 0.54 -15.53
N SER A 183 11.09 1.12 -15.36
CA SER A 183 9.87 0.34 -15.13
C SER A 183 9.49 -0.51 -16.34
N LEU A 184 9.66 0.02 -17.57
CA LEU A 184 9.45 -0.78 -18.78
C LEU A 184 10.41 -1.97 -18.84
N GLY A 185 11.71 -1.74 -18.61
CA GLY A 185 12.73 -2.80 -18.57
C GLY A 185 12.42 -3.86 -17.51
N ALA A 186 12.13 -3.44 -16.29
CA ALA A 186 11.76 -4.34 -15.19
C ALA A 186 10.48 -5.13 -15.51
N GLY A 187 9.48 -4.47 -16.10
CA GLY A 187 8.21 -5.10 -16.50
C GLY A 187 8.40 -6.14 -17.60
N VAL A 188 9.20 -5.86 -18.62
CA VAL A 188 9.54 -6.82 -19.68
C VAL A 188 10.30 -8.01 -19.12
N ILE A 189 11.32 -7.78 -18.27
CA ILE A 189 12.07 -8.84 -17.61
C ILE A 189 11.14 -9.70 -16.74
N ALA A 190 10.32 -9.08 -15.90
CA ALA A 190 9.36 -9.80 -15.08
C ALA A 190 8.41 -10.64 -15.95
N ALA A 191 7.83 -10.07 -17.01
CA ALA A 191 6.93 -10.77 -17.90
C ALA A 191 7.59 -11.93 -18.64
N ALA A 192 8.89 -11.83 -18.97
CA ALA A 192 9.62 -12.91 -19.63
C ALA A 192 9.76 -14.17 -18.76
N PHE A 193 9.98 -13.99 -17.45
CA PHE A 193 10.16 -15.09 -16.50
C PHE A 193 8.87 -15.50 -15.77
N LEU A 194 7.78 -14.77 -15.93
CA LEU A 194 6.48 -15.19 -15.41
C LEU A 194 5.91 -16.36 -16.23
N PRO A 195 5.32 -17.36 -15.57
CA PRO A 195 4.73 -18.51 -16.25
C PRO A 195 3.59 -18.07 -17.17
N SER A 196 3.56 -18.63 -18.37
CA SER A 196 2.51 -18.36 -19.37
C SER A 196 1.19 -19.07 -19.06
N GLN A 197 1.25 -20.16 -18.30
CA GLN A 197 0.08 -20.89 -17.82
C GLN A 197 0.10 -20.90 -16.30
N GLU A 198 -0.89 -20.27 -15.68
CA GLU A 198 -1.18 -20.45 -14.27
C GLU A 198 -1.99 -21.74 -14.14
N SER A 199 -1.57 -22.65 -13.24
CA SER A 199 -2.41 -23.77 -12.86
C SER A 199 -3.74 -23.23 -12.35
N ALA A 200 -4.82 -23.58 -13.02
CA ALA A 200 -6.16 -23.13 -12.72
C ALA A 200 -6.70 -23.77 -11.42
N HIS A 201 -5.97 -23.57 -10.31
CA HIS A 201 -6.52 -23.77 -8.97
C HIS A 201 -7.11 -22.45 -8.46
N ALA A 202 -7.70 -21.67 -9.38
CA ALA A 202 -8.57 -20.59 -9.01
C ALA A 202 -9.81 -21.21 -8.36
N THR A 203 -9.99 -20.98 -7.08
CA THR A 203 -11.29 -21.20 -6.44
C THR A 203 -12.33 -20.54 -7.34
N PRO A 204 -13.37 -21.27 -7.77
CA PRO A 204 -14.36 -20.72 -8.68
C PRO A 204 -14.91 -19.42 -8.09
N LEU A 205 -14.78 -18.31 -8.82
CA LEU A 205 -15.33 -16.99 -8.47
C LEU A 205 -16.88 -16.96 -8.56
N ASP A 206 -17.51 -18.12 -8.63
CA ASP A 206 -18.95 -18.26 -8.76
C ASP A 206 -19.70 -18.14 -7.42
N GLN A 207 -18.99 -17.97 -6.32
CA GLN A 207 -19.60 -17.59 -5.06
C GLN A 207 -19.59 -16.06 -4.91
N ARG A 208 -20.40 -15.38 -5.74
CA ARG A 208 -20.82 -14.03 -5.33
C ARG A 208 -21.46 -14.20 -3.95
N PRO A 209 -21.02 -13.45 -2.92
CA PRO A 209 -21.70 -13.52 -1.66
C PRO A 209 -23.17 -13.21 -1.91
N ASP A 210 -24.04 -14.11 -1.50
CA ASP A 210 -25.48 -13.92 -1.59
C ASP A 210 -25.83 -12.61 -0.89
N ARG A 211 -26.94 -11.99 -1.29
CA ARG A 211 -27.41 -10.73 -0.67
C ARG A 211 -27.51 -10.86 0.85
N GLU A 212 -27.81 -12.05 1.35
CA GLU A 212 -27.85 -12.34 2.78
C GLU A 212 -26.45 -12.30 3.43
N ALA A 213 -25.45 -12.91 2.81
CA ALA A 213 -24.06 -12.85 3.29
C ALA A 213 -23.53 -11.41 3.32
N MET A 214 -23.83 -10.61 2.29
CA MET A 214 -23.45 -9.20 2.26
C MET A 214 -24.15 -8.42 3.39
N ARG A 215 -25.44 -8.64 3.60
CA ARG A 215 -26.20 -8.01 4.69
C ARG A 215 -25.65 -8.45 6.06
N ALA A 216 -25.27 -9.71 6.22
CA ALA A 216 -24.65 -10.23 7.45
C ALA A 216 -23.31 -9.55 7.75
N ILE A 217 -22.44 -9.33 6.73
CA ILE A 217 -21.17 -8.60 6.88
C ILE A 217 -21.43 -7.19 7.41
N PHE A 218 -22.30 -6.40 6.77
CA PHE A 218 -22.58 -5.02 7.19
C PHE A 218 -23.29 -4.93 8.56
N ARG A 219 -24.04 -5.96 8.96
CA ARG A 219 -24.65 -6.04 10.31
C ARG A 219 -23.67 -6.47 11.38
N SER A 220 -22.56 -7.12 11.01
CA SER A 220 -21.54 -7.56 11.97
C SER A 220 -20.94 -6.38 12.72
N ARG A 221 -20.94 -6.47 14.07
CA ARG A 221 -20.28 -5.47 14.92
C ARG A 221 -18.78 -5.37 14.61
N ALA A 222 -18.12 -6.52 14.40
CA ALA A 222 -16.69 -6.57 14.11
C ALA A 222 -16.37 -5.86 12.79
N PHE A 223 -17.17 -6.07 11.72
CA PHE A 223 -16.99 -5.39 10.44
C PHE A 223 -17.16 -3.88 10.57
N ARG A 224 -18.20 -3.42 11.25
CA ARG A 224 -18.44 -1.97 11.43
C ARG A 224 -17.31 -1.30 12.19
N ILE A 225 -16.80 -1.93 13.26
CA ILE A 225 -15.64 -1.43 13.99
C ILE A 225 -14.41 -1.39 13.07
N LEU A 226 -14.13 -2.49 12.38
CA LEU A 226 -12.98 -2.57 11.46
C LEU A 226 -13.05 -1.52 10.36
N ALA A 227 -14.19 -1.39 9.68
CA ALA A 227 -14.36 -0.42 8.60
C ALA A 227 -14.23 1.04 9.11
N SER A 228 -14.87 1.38 10.24
CA SER A 228 -14.76 2.72 10.82
C SER A 228 -13.34 3.03 11.30
N ALA A 229 -12.67 2.07 11.93
CA ALA A 229 -11.29 2.22 12.38
C ALA A 229 -10.35 2.42 11.20
N MET A 230 -10.45 1.57 10.16
CA MET A 230 -9.66 1.70 8.93
C MET A 230 -9.92 3.02 8.21
N LEU A 231 -11.17 3.48 8.14
CA LEU A 231 -11.51 4.77 7.56
C LEU A 231 -10.75 5.91 8.26
N LEU A 232 -10.84 5.99 9.59
CA LEU A 232 -10.23 7.07 10.35
C LEU A 232 -8.70 7.01 10.37
N CYS A 233 -8.12 5.81 10.44
CA CYS A 233 -6.66 5.65 10.43
C CYS A 233 -6.03 5.98 9.08
N ASN A 234 -6.79 5.88 7.99
CA ASN A 234 -6.26 6.02 6.63
C ASN A 234 -6.48 7.40 5.99
N PHE A 235 -6.99 8.40 6.72
CA PHE A 235 -7.07 9.78 6.20
C PHE A 235 -5.68 10.35 5.86
N GLY A 236 -4.64 9.89 6.56
CA GLY A 236 -3.25 10.33 6.36
C GLY A 236 -2.55 9.75 5.14
N THR A 237 -3.16 8.84 4.37
CA THR A 237 -2.52 8.21 3.19
C THR A 237 -2.14 9.22 2.11
N ILE A 238 -2.84 10.36 2.01
CA ILE A 238 -2.46 11.45 1.11
C ILE A 238 -1.10 12.05 1.47
N ILE A 239 -0.76 12.12 2.77
CA ILE A 239 0.54 12.63 3.21
C ILE A 239 1.65 11.72 2.69
N THR A 240 1.55 10.43 2.96
CA THR A 240 2.59 9.46 2.58
C THR A 240 2.69 9.26 1.06
N GLY A 241 1.60 9.50 0.32
CA GLY A 241 1.57 9.35 -1.15
C GLY A 241 2.09 10.57 -1.91
N LEU A 242 1.42 11.71 -1.78
CA LEU A 242 1.67 12.89 -2.62
C LEU A 242 2.26 14.08 -1.86
N GLN A 243 1.97 14.21 -0.57
CA GLN A 243 2.34 15.38 0.23
C GLN A 243 3.57 15.13 1.12
N PHE A 244 4.25 13.98 1.00
CA PHE A 244 5.33 13.64 1.93
C PHE A 244 6.54 14.56 1.78
N ALA A 245 7.09 14.70 0.57
CA ALA A 245 8.20 15.60 0.33
C ALA A 245 7.82 17.07 0.60
N PRO A 246 6.68 17.61 0.10
CA PRO A 246 6.22 18.95 0.46
C PRO A 246 6.07 19.17 1.97
N MET A 247 5.55 18.20 2.70
CA MET A 247 5.42 18.26 4.17
C MET A 247 6.79 18.36 4.84
N LEU A 248 7.74 17.50 4.47
CA LEU A 248 9.10 17.51 5.02
C LEU A 248 9.80 18.84 4.79
N LEU A 249 9.72 19.38 3.56
CA LEU A 249 10.29 20.69 3.21
C LEU A 249 9.63 21.84 3.98
N ASN A 250 8.31 21.81 4.11
CA ASN A 250 7.57 22.82 4.89
C ASN A 250 7.96 22.79 6.38
N ARG A 251 8.42 21.65 6.89
CA ARG A 251 8.94 21.47 8.26
C ARG A 251 10.43 21.75 8.38
N GLY A 252 11.05 22.37 7.39
CA GLY A 252 12.46 22.78 7.43
C GLY A 252 13.48 21.66 7.17
N THR A 253 13.03 20.55 6.59
CA THR A 253 13.97 19.51 6.14
C THR A 253 14.78 20.01 4.97
N ASP A 254 16.10 19.79 5.00
CA ASP A 254 16.99 20.04 3.88
C ASP A 254 16.55 19.22 2.66
N PRO A 255 16.38 19.84 1.48
CA PRO A 255 16.01 19.12 0.24
C PRO A 255 16.86 17.88 -0.03
N ALA A 256 18.18 17.96 0.19
CA ALA A 256 19.11 16.84 0.00
C ALA A 256 18.80 15.62 0.89
N ARG A 257 18.08 15.80 2.00
CA ARG A 257 17.73 14.74 2.94
C ARG A 257 16.36 14.13 2.69
N VAL A 258 15.53 14.73 1.86
CA VAL A 258 14.14 14.26 1.60
C VAL A 258 14.12 12.81 1.12
N GLY A 259 14.97 12.47 0.15
CA GLY A 259 15.09 11.09 -0.34
C GLY A 259 15.42 10.08 0.75
N GLY A 260 16.31 10.46 1.71
CA GLY A 260 16.66 9.62 2.86
C GLY A 260 15.49 9.37 3.81
N TYR A 261 14.63 10.35 4.05
CA TYR A 261 13.40 10.16 4.85
C TYR A 261 12.40 9.23 4.15
N LEU A 262 12.26 9.33 2.83
CA LEU A 262 11.41 8.43 2.06
C LEU A 262 11.96 6.99 2.09
N SER A 263 13.29 6.82 2.04
CA SER A 263 13.92 5.51 2.25
C SER A 263 13.63 4.96 3.65
N ALA A 264 13.78 5.78 4.69
CA ALA A 264 13.48 5.38 6.06
C ALA A 264 12.01 4.95 6.23
N TYR A 265 11.08 5.69 5.61
CA TYR A 265 9.67 5.30 5.55
C TYR A 265 9.49 3.92 4.89
N ALA A 266 10.07 3.72 3.72
CA ALA A 266 9.95 2.47 2.97
C ALA A 266 10.55 1.26 3.73
N ILE A 267 11.70 1.43 4.38
CA ILE A 267 12.30 0.42 5.26
C ILE A 267 11.37 0.13 6.44
N ALA A 268 10.82 1.17 7.05
CA ALA A 268 9.88 1.02 8.17
C ALA A 268 8.60 0.27 7.77
N VAL A 269 8.10 0.41 6.53
CA VAL A 269 7.00 -0.38 5.98
C VAL A 269 7.34 -1.87 6.00
N ILE A 270 8.55 -2.25 5.58
CA ILE A 270 9.00 -3.65 5.59
C ILE A 270 9.08 -4.16 7.04
N VAL A 271 9.73 -3.39 7.92
CA VAL A 271 9.85 -3.74 9.35
C VAL A 271 8.47 -3.91 9.99
N GLY A 272 7.55 -2.97 9.71
CA GLY A 272 6.18 -2.99 10.23
C GLY A 272 5.42 -4.25 9.83
N ARG A 273 5.52 -4.65 8.56
CA ARG A 273 4.88 -5.88 8.05
C ARG A 273 5.29 -7.11 8.85
N PHE A 274 6.60 -7.30 9.02
CA PHE A 274 7.09 -8.48 9.75
C PHE A 274 6.81 -8.41 11.25
N THR A 275 7.02 -7.25 11.89
CA THR A 275 6.86 -7.12 13.34
C THR A 275 5.39 -7.22 13.76
N ILE A 276 4.50 -6.53 13.07
CA ILE A 276 3.06 -6.56 13.40
C ILE A 276 2.44 -7.88 12.96
N GLY A 277 2.80 -8.43 11.79
CA GLY A 277 2.36 -9.75 11.36
C GLY A 277 2.67 -10.83 12.40
N LEU A 278 3.92 -10.90 12.87
CA LEU A 278 4.32 -11.83 13.92
C LEU A 278 3.63 -11.56 15.28
N SER A 279 3.31 -10.30 15.55
CA SER A 279 2.61 -9.91 16.78
C SER A 279 1.14 -10.36 16.79
N LEU A 280 0.47 -10.35 15.61
CA LEU A 280 -0.91 -10.82 15.47
C LEU A 280 -1.05 -12.31 15.81
N ASP A 281 -0.02 -13.12 15.56
CA ASP A 281 -0.03 -14.54 15.88
C ASP A 281 0.17 -14.82 17.38
N ARG A 282 0.80 -13.89 18.12
CA ARG A 282 1.22 -14.10 19.52
C ARG A 282 0.37 -13.36 20.54
N PHE A 283 -0.17 -12.22 20.15
CA PHE A 283 -0.87 -11.32 21.07
C PHE A 283 -2.33 -11.13 20.64
N SER A 284 -3.13 -10.56 21.53
CA SER A 284 -4.53 -10.27 21.25
C SER A 284 -4.68 -9.29 20.09
N THR A 285 -5.38 -9.70 19.05
CA THR A 285 -5.60 -8.96 17.79
C THR A 285 -6.02 -7.51 18.00
N ARG A 286 -6.93 -7.24 18.97
CA ARG A 286 -7.43 -5.90 19.24
C ARG A 286 -6.33 -4.93 19.71
N TYR A 287 -5.37 -5.41 20.54
CA TYR A 287 -4.28 -4.57 21.05
C TYR A 287 -3.22 -4.36 19.97
N VAL A 288 -2.89 -5.42 19.22
CA VAL A 288 -1.93 -5.32 18.12
C VAL A 288 -2.46 -4.39 17.03
N ALA A 289 -3.75 -4.51 16.68
CA ALA A 289 -4.36 -3.64 15.69
C ALA A 289 -4.44 -2.17 16.18
N ALA A 290 -4.85 -1.96 17.44
CA ALA A 290 -4.90 -0.61 18.02
C ALA A 290 -3.51 0.03 18.08
N LEU A 291 -2.48 -0.71 18.50
CA LEU A 291 -1.10 -0.21 18.53
C LEU A 291 -0.58 0.04 17.11
N GLY A 292 -0.63 -0.97 16.24
CA GLY A 292 -0.08 -0.89 14.87
C GLY A 292 -0.69 0.24 14.05
N MET A 293 -2.03 0.37 14.08
CA MET A 293 -2.74 1.44 13.37
C MET A 293 -2.75 2.78 14.13
N GLY A 294 -2.36 2.80 15.40
CA GLY A 294 -2.24 4.01 16.21
C GLY A 294 -0.87 4.70 16.13
N LEU A 295 0.18 3.99 15.71
CA LEU A 295 1.52 4.56 15.58
C LEU A 295 1.56 5.87 14.77
N PRO A 296 0.81 6.03 13.66
CA PRO A 296 0.82 7.29 12.92
C PRO A 296 0.29 8.49 13.71
N ALA A 297 -0.58 8.30 14.69
CA ALA A 297 -1.04 9.41 15.53
C ALA A 297 0.14 10.06 16.26
N LEU A 298 1.02 9.26 16.87
CA LEU A 298 2.26 9.74 17.46
C LEU A 298 3.21 10.27 16.38
N GLY A 299 3.31 9.60 15.23
CA GLY A 299 4.13 10.02 14.09
C GLY A 299 3.77 11.42 13.61
N PHE A 300 2.49 11.69 13.36
CA PHE A 300 2.00 13.01 12.96
C PHE A 300 2.24 14.06 14.05
N ALA A 301 2.03 13.73 15.33
CA ALA A 301 2.29 14.65 16.44
C ALA A 301 3.80 15.00 16.54
N LEU A 302 4.69 14.02 16.40
CA LEU A 302 6.14 14.27 16.38
C LEU A 302 6.55 15.15 15.21
N ILE A 303 6.04 14.89 14.00
CA ILE A 303 6.34 15.72 12.82
C ILE A 303 5.77 17.12 12.99
N ALA A 304 4.58 17.26 13.57
CA ALA A 304 3.97 18.56 13.83
C ALA A 304 4.78 19.40 14.81
N GLY A 305 5.40 18.80 15.82
CA GLY A 305 6.23 19.47 16.85
C GLY A 305 7.72 19.51 16.55
N ALA A 306 8.18 18.97 15.40
CA ALA A 306 9.60 18.70 15.20
C ALA A 306 10.48 19.95 15.01
N GLU A 307 9.94 21.11 14.58
CA GLU A 307 10.68 22.37 14.34
C GLU A 307 12.13 22.11 13.86
N ALA A 308 12.32 21.33 12.78
CA ALA A 308 13.58 20.88 12.22
C ALA A 308 14.40 19.88 13.09
N ALA A 309 13.87 19.35 14.17
CA ALA A 309 14.56 18.31 14.95
C ALA A 309 14.63 16.99 14.18
N THR A 310 15.81 16.67 13.64
CA THR A 310 16.06 15.50 12.76
C THR A 310 15.58 14.18 13.35
N TRP A 311 15.79 13.97 14.65
CA TRP A 311 15.38 12.72 15.32
C TRP A 311 13.86 12.56 15.41
N ALA A 312 13.14 13.65 15.71
CA ALA A 312 11.68 13.62 15.82
C ALA A 312 11.02 13.40 14.45
N MET A 313 11.58 14.02 13.41
CA MET A 313 11.18 13.81 12.03
C MET A 313 11.39 12.35 11.61
N LEU A 314 12.57 11.78 11.87
CA LEU A 314 12.89 10.41 11.52
C LEU A 314 12.02 9.41 12.29
N ALA A 315 11.82 9.63 13.59
CA ALA A 315 10.94 8.79 14.41
C ALA A 315 9.48 8.86 13.92
N GLY A 316 8.98 10.06 13.61
CA GLY A 316 7.64 10.25 13.07
C GLY A 316 7.45 9.50 11.74
N VAL A 317 8.38 9.68 10.81
CA VAL A 317 8.40 9.00 9.51
C VAL A 317 8.43 7.47 9.67
N ALA A 318 9.26 6.94 10.58
CA ALA A 318 9.33 5.51 10.85
C ALA A 318 8.02 4.95 11.41
N LEU A 319 7.35 5.68 12.32
CA LEU A 319 6.06 5.27 12.86
C LEU A 319 4.97 5.22 11.79
N LEU A 320 4.95 6.17 10.85
CA LEU A 320 4.06 6.14 9.68
C LEU A 320 4.32 4.89 8.83
N GLY A 321 5.60 4.59 8.55
CA GLY A 321 5.98 3.43 7.74
C GLY A 321 5.60 2.10 8.40
N ILE A 322 5.87 1.92 9.70
CA ILE A 322 5.53 0.68 10.42
C ILE A 322 4.02 0.40 10.32
N SER A 323 3.19 1.41 10.51
CA SER A 323 1.73 1.27 10.39
C SER A 323 1.29 0.93 8.99
N GLN A 324 1.86 1.57 7.98
CA GLN A 324 1.54 1.30 6.58
C GLN A 324 1.85 -0.16 6.19
N GLY A 325 2.95 -0.70 6.72
CA GLY A 325 3.29 -2.11 6.52
C GLY A 325 2.29 -3.08 7.17
N ALA A 326 1.75 -2.69 8.32
CA ALA A 326 0.82 -3.50 9.10
C ALA A 326 -0.62 -3.49 8.58
N GLU A 327 -1.03 -2.45 7.85
CA GLU A 327 -2.42 -2.17 7.48
C GLU A 327 -3.11 -3.36 6.80
N GLY A 328 -2.50 -3.90 5.74
CA GLY A 328 -3.06 -5.01 4.98
C GLY A 328 -3.16 -6.31 5.81
N ASP A 329 -2.17 -6.56 6.66
CA ASP A 329 -2.11 -7.75 7.50
C ASP A 329 -3.17 -7.69 8.60
N ILE A 330 -3.36 -6.52 9.23
CA ILE A 330 -4.42 -6.29 10.22
C ILE A 330 -5.80 -6.44 9.59
N ALA A 331 -6.02 -5.84 8.41
CA ALA A 331 -7.29 -5.93 7.68
C ALA A 331 -7.64 -7.39 7.35
N GLY A 332 -6.67 -8.13 6.84
CA GLY A 332 -6.81 -9.54 6.48
C GLY A 332 -7.06 -10.43 7.71
N TYR A 333 -6.26 -10.26 8.75
CA TYR A 333 -6.32 -11.08 9.96
C TYR A 333 -7.64 -10.88 10.71
N VAL A 334 -8.04 -9.62 10.95
CA VAL A 334 -9.31 -9.29 11.62
C VAL A 334 -10.51 -9.77 10.78
N GLY A 335 -10.46 -9.58 9.46
CA GLY A 335 -11.50 -10.06 8.54
C GLY A 335 -11.69 -11.58 8.63
N ALA A 336 -10.60 -12.34 8.54
CA ALA A 336 -10.64 -13.80 8.62
C ALA A 336 -11.12 -14.30 10.00
N GLN A 337 -10.65 -13.67 11.06
CA GLN A 337 -10.92 -14.09 12.43
C GLN A 337 -12.38 -13.89 12.85
N PHE A 338 -13.00 -12.77 12.46
CA PHE A 338 -14.33 -12.40 12.94
C PHE A 338 -15.47 -12.69 11.96
N LEU A 339 -15.17 -12.79 10.67
CA LEU A 339 -16.17 -12.99 9.61
C LEU A 339 -16.04 -14.37 8.92
N GLY A 340 -14.97 -15.08 9.25
CA GLY A 340 -14.71 -16.42 8.75
C GLY A 340 -13.95 -16.46 7.43
N PRO A 341 -13.25 -17.56 7.15
CA PRO A 341 -12.39 -17.70 5.98
C PRO A 341 -13.18 -17.73 4.66
N GLY A 342 -14.43 -18.18 4.67
CA GLY A 342 -15.28 -18.21 3.47
C GLY A 342 -15.70 -16.84 2.95
N LEU A 343 -15.70 -15.81 3.80
CA LEU A 343 -16.03 -14.42 3.44
C LEU A 343 -14.78 -13.52 3.36
N PHE A 344 -13.59 -14.08 3.47
CA PHE A 344 -12.34 -13.35 3.53
C PHE A 344 -12.16 -12.37 2.36
N SER A 345 -12.27 -12.86 1.12
CA SER A 345 -12.05 -12.04 -0.08
C SER A 345 -13.04 -10.88 -0.18
N THR A 346 -14.30 -11.12 0.15
CA THR A 346 -15.36 -10.08 0.15
C THR A 346 -15.07 -9.04 1.23
N THR A 347 -14.76 -9.50 2.44
CA THR A 347 -14.46 -8.61 3.57
C THR A 347 -13.22 -7.78 3.30
N PHE A 348 -12.16 -8.40 2.82
CA PHE A 348 -10.92 -7.70 2.47
C PHE A 348 -11.15 -6.66 1.36
N GLY A 349 -11.94 -7.01 0.33
CA GLY A 349 -12.34 -6.07 -0.72
C GLY A 349 -13.13 -4.87 -0.20
N LEU A 350 -14.08 -5.10 0.73
CA LEU A 350 -14.84 -4.01 1.37
C LEU A 350 -13.95 -3.11 2.24
N ILE A 351 -12.97 -3.67 2.94
CA ILE A 351 -12.00 -2.87 3.72
C ILE A 351 -11.11 -2.06 2.79
N THR A 352 -10.60 -2.65 1.70
CA THR A 352 -9.83 -1.92 0.69
C THR A 352 -10.65 -0.77 0.07
N ALA A 353 -11.95 -0.99 -0.14
CA ALA A 353 -12.87 0.08 -0.56
C ALA A 353 -12.97 1.20 0.48
N THR A 354 -13.01 0.83 1.77
CA THR A 354 -13.04 1.80 2.87
C THR A 354 -11.75 2.61 2.95
N THR A 355 -10.58 1.99 2.75
CA THR A 355 -9.28 2.71 2.73
C THR A 355 -9.17 3.63 1.51
N SER A 356 -9.70 3.23 0.36
CA SER A 356 -9.77 4.11 -0.82
C SER A 356 -10.66 5.34 -0.57
N LEU A 357 -11.81 5.14 0.11
CA LEU A 357 -12.68 6.24 0.55
C LEU A 357 -11.96 7.16 1.55
N ALA A 358 -11.19 6.59 2.47
CA ALA A 358 -10.39 7.37 3.42
C ALA A 358 -9.35 8.24 2.70
N GLY A 359 -8.65 7.68 1.72
CA GLY A 359 -7.71 8.42 0.88
C GLY A 359 -8.36 9.58 0.13
N PHE A 360 -9.58 9.37 -0.40
CA PHE A 360 -10.37 10.44 -1.01
C PHE A 360 -10.71 11.56 -0.01
N ILE A 361 -11.27 11.21 1.15
CA ILE A 361 -11.61 12.18 2.19
C ILE A 361 -10.36 12.94 2.66
N GLY A 362 -9.26 12.21 2.89
CA GLY A 362 -7.98 12.79 3.26
C GLY A 362 -7.44 13.76 2.19
N SER A 363 -7.59 13.41 0.91
CA SER A 363 -7.20 14.28 -0.21
C SER A 363 -8.00 15.57 -0.24
N VAL A 364 -9.32 15.49 -0.09
CA VAL A 364 -10.21 16.67 -0.04
C VAL A 364 -9.90 17.52 1.21
N ALA A 365 -9.78 16.90 2.37
CA ALA A 365 -9.46 17.60 3.62
C ALA A 365 -8.10 18.32 3.54
N SER A 366 -7.07 17.66 2.99
CA SER A 366 -5.76 18.30 2.79
C SER A 366 -5.85 19.47 1.82
N GLY A 367 -6.64 19.33 0.74
CA GLY A 367 -6.87 20.40 -0.21
C GLY A 367 -7.48 21.64 0.42
N ILE A 368 -8.48 21.48 1.29
CA ILE A 368 -9.13 22.59 2.02
C ILE A 368 -8.14 23.25 2.98
N VAL A 369 -7.54 22.47 3.88
CA VAL A 369 -6.66 23.00 4.94
C VAL A 369 -5.41 23.68 4.37
N LEU A 370 -4.80 23.11 3.34
CA LEU A 370 -3.60 23.70 2.72
C LEU A 370 -3.92 24.95 1.88
N ASN A 371 -5.14 25.07 1.35
CA ASN A 371 -5.55 26.24 0.57
C ASN A 371 -5.90 27.45 1.47
N GLU A 372 -6.46 27.22 2.65
CA GLU A 372 -6.84 28.28 3.61
C GLU A 372 -5.65 28.87 4.38
N GLY A 373 -4.41 28.52 4.01
CA GLY A 373 -3.19 29.05 4.65
C GLY A 373 -2.87 28.43 6.01
N GLY A 374 -3.60 27.38 6.41
CA GLY A 374 -3.39 26.68 7.68
C GLY A 374 -2.06 25.90 7.75
N GLY A 375 -1.45 25.62 6.59
CA GLY A 375 -0.21 24.87 6.50
C GLY A 375 -0.34 23.41 6.96
N PHE A 376 0.79 22.71 7.05
CA PHE A 376 0.78 21.30 7.46
C PHE A 376 0.53 21.08 8.96
N GLY A 377 0.79 22.07 9.83
CA GLY A 377 0.64 21.93 11.29
C GLY A 377 -0.76 21.50 11.71
N PRO A 378 -1.79 22.31 11.43
CA PRO A 378 -3.18 21.98 11.75
C PRO A 378 -3.65 20.69 11.09
N PHE A 379 -3.20 20.42 9.86
CA PHE A 379 -3.55 19.19 9.15
C PHE A 379 -2.96 17.94 9.83
N LEU A 380 -1.69 17.98 10.23
CA LEU A 380 -1.05 16.88 10.97
C LEU A 380 -1.72 16.65 12.33
N ALA A 381 -2.12 17.73 13.03
CA ALA A 381 -2.87 17.61 14.28
C ALA A 381 -4.23 16.92 14.06
N PHE A 382 -4.96 17.30 13.01
CA PHE A 382 -6.20 16.64 12.61
C PHE A 382 -5.98 15.16 12.33
N LEU A 383 -4.94 14.81 11.57
CA LEU A 383 -4.59 13.42 11.27
C LEU A 383 -4.19 12.63 12.53
N ALA A 384 -3.46 13.24 13.46
CA ALA A 384 -3.12 12.61 14.72
C ALA A 384 -4.37 12.24 15.53
N VAL A 385 -5.34 13.18 15.63
CA VAL A 385 -6.61 12.95 16.36
C VAL A 385 -7.47 11.89 15.68
N THR A 386 -7.65 11.98 14.36
CA THR A 386 -8.47 10.99 13.62
C THR A 386 -7.88 9.59 13.69
N THR A 387 -6.55 9.47 13.53
CA THR A 387 -5.85 8.20 13.66
C THR A 387 -5.92 7.63 15.07
N ALA A 388 -5.71 8.44 16.12
CA ALA A 388 -5.85 8.01 17.50
C ALA A 388 -7.27 7.51 17.80
N THR A 389 -8.29 8.22 17.30
CA THR A 389 -9.70 7.82 17.43
C THR A 389 -9.95 6.49 16.70
N GLY A 390 -9.47 6.35 15.47
CA GLY A 390 -9.57 5.11 14.70
C GLY A 390 -8.87 3.94 15.40
N ALA A 391 -7.68 4.16 15.93
CA ALA A 391 -6.94 3.16 16.69
C ALA A 391 -7.69 2.73 17.97
N ALA A 392 -8.30 3.67 18.69
CA ALA A 392 -9.11 3.36 19.87
C ALA A 392 -10.33 2.48 19.54
N LEU A 393 -10.92 2.63 18.35
CA LEU A 393 -12.04 1.76 17.94
C LEU A 393 -11.63 0.28 17.86
N PHE A 394 -10.38 -0.06 17.53
CA PHE A 394 -9.93 -1.46 17.54
C PHE A 394 -10.03 -2.11 18.92
N LEU A 395 -9.93 -1.34 20.01
CA LEU A 395 -10.09 -1.85 21.36
C LEU A 395 -11.51 -2.36 21.64
N LEU A 396 -12.51 -1.91 20.86
CA LEU A 396 -13.90 -2.33 20.93
C LEU A 396 -14.17 -3.66 20.21
N LEU A 397 -13.18 -4.23 19.50
CA LEU A 397 -13.31 -5.55 18.89
C LEU A 397 -13.64 -6.61 19.95
N PRO A 398 -14.49 -7.58 19.64
CA PRO A 398 -14.84 -8.65 20.55
C PRO A 398 -13.58 -9.37 21.05
N ARG A 399 -13.61 -9.83 22.30
CA ARG A 399 -12.56 -10.72 22.84
C ARG A 399 -12.69 -12.06 22.13
N THR A 400 -11.68 -12.46 21.38
CA THR A 400 -11.58 -13.85 20.93
C THR A 400 -11.14 -14.70 22.10
N PRO A 401 -11.85 -15.82 22.40
CA PRO A 401 -11.28 -16.82 23.29
C PRO A 401 -9.95 -17.26 22.65
N HIS A 402 -8.85 -17.22 23.39
CA HIS A 402 -7.63 -17.90 22.98
C HIS A 402 -8.05 -19.35 22.67
N SER A 403 -7.92 -19.81 21.43
CA SER A 403 -7.98 -21.22 21.13
C SER A 403 -6.81 -21.87 21.90
N ARG A 404 -7.10 -22.34 23.10
CA ARG A 404 -6.22 -23.30 23.77
C ARG A 404 -6.03 -24.41 22.73
N SER A 405 -4.79 -24.61 22.32
CA SER A 405 -4.40 -25.80 21.60
C SER A 405 -5.08 -26.99 22.27
N THR A 406 -6.09 -27.55 21.62
CA THR A 406 -6.63 -28.85 21.98
C THR A 406 -5.58 -29.90 21.61
N ASN A 407 -4.54 -29.99 22.39
CA ASN A 407 -3.91 -31.26 22.69
C ASN A 407 -4.85 -31.95 23.69
N ALA A 408 -5.95 -32.45 23.19
CA ALA A 408 -6.64 -33.54 23.85
C ALA A 408 -5.83 -34.80 23.52
N PRO A 409 -5.31 -35.54 24.52
CA PRO A 409 -4.77 -36.85 24.27
C PRO A 409 -5.89 -37.71 23.69
N ALA A 410 -5.60 -38.39 22.59
CA ALA A 410 -6.41 -39.49 22.14
C ALA A 410 -6.32 -40.58 23.20
N ASP A 411 -7.29 -40.64 24.08
CA ASP A 411 -7.50 -41.76 24.98
C ASP A 411 -8.28 -42.87 24.23
N THR A 412 -7.54 -44.02 24.20
CA THR A 412 -7.96 -45.41 23.92
C THR A 412 -8.46 -45.75 22.52
#